data_c23189f49711785f052854e7005a2284
#
_entry.id   c23189f49711785f052854e7005a2284
#
_cell.length_a   1.000
_cell.length_b   1.000
_cell.length_c   1.000
_cell.angle_alpha   90.00
_cell.angle_beta   90.00
_cell.angle_gamma   90.00
#
_symmetry.space_group_name_H-M   'P 1'
#
loop_
_entity.id
_entity.type
_entity.pdbx_description
1 polymer ?
#
loop_
_entity_poly.entity_id
_entity_poly.type
_entity_poly.pdbx_seq_one_letter_code
_entity_poly.pdbx_strand_id
1 'polypeptide(L)'
;FKWMEQATGANEETFRERVYISAVARCFPGKAFTKKGVMTGDRRPDEDEIERCGQYLSREVELLLPDVVLAIGQMAIEAATGHKGKLDEVIGTVRRTKFHGHELDVIALPHPSGASTWHRTEPGKTLLAKSLALVSKHPTVKATFA
;
A
#
# COMPACT_ATOMS: atom_id res chain seq x y z
N PHE A 1 0.43 -12.21 2.13
CA PHE A 1 1.86 -12.20 2.52
C PHE A 1 2.82 -12.84 1.49
N LYS A 2 2.37 -13.72 0.58
CA LYS A 2 3.22 -14.38 -0.43
C LYS A 2 4.17 -13.43 -1.19
N TRP A 3 3.72 -12.23 -1.54
CA TRP A 3 4.58 -11.24 -2.20
C TRP A 3 5.68 -10.71 -1.29
N MET A 4 5.38 -10.53 -0.01
CA MET A 4 6.37 -10.07 0.97
C MET A 4 7.39 -11.17 1.27
N GLU A 5 6.95 -12.40 1.42
CA GLU A 5 7.84 -13.57 1.53
C GLU A 5 8.77 -13.69 0.31
N GLN A 6 8.23 -13.52 -0.90
CA GLN A 6 9.03 -13.51 -2.14
C GLN A 6 10.06 -12.36 -2.16
N ALA A 7 9.72 -11.18 -1.66
CA ALA A 7 10.58 -10.01 -1.72
C ALA A 7 11.62 -9.95 -0.58
N THR A 8 11.29 -10.49 0.60
CA THR A 8 12.12 -10.38 1.81
C THR A 8 12.73 -11.70 2.28
N GLY A 9 12.20 -12.84 1.84
CA GLY A 9 12.55 -14.16 2.34
C GLY A 9 11.95 -14.48 3.72
N ALA A 10 11.25 -13.54 4.35
CA ALA A 10 10.65 -13.71 5.67
C ALA A 10 9.23 -14.29 5.58
N ASN A 11 8.90 -15.23 6.45
CA ASN A 11 7.53 -15.69 6.62
C ASN A 11 6.62 -14.59 7.21
N GLU A 12 5.32 -14.84 7.26
CA GLU A 12 4.34 -13.86 7.74
C GLU A 12 4.60 -13.42 9.18
N GLU A 13 4.96 -14.33 10.08
CA GLU A 13 5.23 -14.06 11.48
C GLU A 13 6.41 -13.09 11.63
N THR A 14 7.55 -13.44 11.08
CA THR A 14 8.76 -12.58 11.07
C THR A 14 8.50 -11.23 10.40
N PHE A 15 7.71 -11.21 9.32
CA PHE A 15 7.35 -9.96 8.65
C PHE A 15 6.53 -9.06 9.57
N ARG A 16 5.53 -9.59 10.28
CA ARG A 16 4.68 -8.82 11.21
C ARG A 16 5.42 -8.29 12.43
N GLU A 17 6.47 -8.98 12.88
CA GLU A 17 7.31 -8.52 13.98
C GLU A 17 8.19 -7.31 13.62
N ARG A 18 8.54 -7.17 12.33
CA ARG A 18 9.51 -6.18 11.85
C ARG A 18 8.90 -5.04 11.04
N VAL A 19 7.64 -5.16 10.64
CA VAL A 19 6.96 -4.18 9.78
C VAL A 19 5.68 -3.69 10.43
N TYR A 20 5.57 -2.39 10.57
CA TYR A 20 4.33 -1.77 11.02
C TYR A 20 3.31 -1.76 9.86
N ILE A 21 2.14 -2.34 10.10
CA ILE A 21 1.06 -2.43 9.11
C ILE A 21 -0.08 -1.51 9.54
N SER A 22 -0.43 -0.58 8.66
CA SER A 22 -1.47 0.42 8.89
C SER A 22 -2.47 0.47 7.75
N ALA A 23 -3.61 1.10 7.97
CA ALA A 23 -4.63 1.34 6.98
C ALA A 23 -4.89 2.86 6.81
N VAL A 24 -5.22 3.29 5.58
CA VAL A 24 -5.58 4.67 5.27
C VAL A 24 -6.85 5.08 6.02
N ALA A 25 -7.85 4.19 6.07
CA ALA A 25 -9.06 4.37 6.86
C ALA A 25 -9.14 3.31 7.95
N ARG A 26 -9.41 3.75 9.20
CA ARG A 26 -9.45 2.89 10.41
C ARG A 26 -10.83 2.38 10.73
N CYS A 27 -11.86 3.13 10.34
CA CYS A 27 -13.25 2.79 10.59
C CYS A 27 -13.81 2.01 9.41
N PHE A 28 -14.68 1.04 9.69
CA PHE A 28 -15.42 0.34 8.65
C PHE A 28 -16.39 1.32 7.96
N PRO A 29 -16.25 1.56 6.65
CA PRO A 29 -17.05 2.57 5.95
C PRO A 29 -18.49 2.12 5.64
N GLY A 30 -18.82 0.87 5.93
CA GLY A 30 -20.12 0.26 5.62
C GLY A 30 -20.08 -0.58 4.35
N LYS A 31 -21.25 -1.12 4.00
CA LYS A 31 -21.44 -1.95 2.81
C LYS A 31 -21.84 -1.11 1.61
N ALA A 32 -21.43 -1.55 0.44
CA ALA A 32 -21.87 -1.00 -0.84
C ALA A 32 -23.09 -1.80 -1.36
N PHE A 33 -24.01 -1.09 -2.01
CA PHE A 33 -25.21 -1.69 -2.58
C PHE A 33 -25.40 -1.20 -4.03
N THR A 34 -25.94 -2.06 -4.89
CA THR A 34 -26.41 -1.68 -6.21
C THR A 34 -27.64 -0.80 -6.09
N LYS A 35 -28.04 -0.14 -7.21
CA LYS A 35 -29.32 0.60 -7.30
C LYS A 35 -30.55 -0.27 -6.99
N LYS A 36 -30.44 -1.60 -7.12
CA LYS A 36 -31.49 -2.58 -6.80
C LYS A 36 -31.41 -3.11 -5.35
N GLY A 37 -30.54 -2.53 -4.49
CA GLY A 37 -30.39 -2.93 -3.09
C GLY A 37 -29.59 -4.21 -2.87
N VAL A 38 -28.91 -4.74 -3.87
CA VAL A 38 -28.07 -5.92 -3.73
C VAL A 38 -26.69 -5.51 -3.17
N MET A 39 -26.27 -6.15 -2.08
CA MET A 39 -24.96 -5.91 -1.46
C MET A 39 -23.82 -6.39 -2.37
N THR A 40 -22.82 -5.53 -2.59
CA THR A 40 -21.71 -5.78 -3.51
C THR A 40 -20.34 -5.88 -2.83
N GLY A 41 -20.29 -5.72 -1.53
CA GLY A 41 -19.04 -5.76 -0.76
C GLY A 41 -18.90 -4.57 0.18
N ASP A 42 -17.67 -4.21 0.53
CA ASP A 42 -17.40 -3.07 1.37
C ASP A 42 -17.35 -1.78 0.52
N ARG A 43 -17.93 -0.71 1.05
CA ARG A 43 -17.86 0.61 0.44
C ARG A 43 -16.44 1.15 0.56
N ARG A 44 -15.95 1.83 -0.47
CA ARG A 44 -14.74 2.62 -0.34
C ARG A 44 -14.99 3.79 0.63
N PRO A 45 -14.08 4.08 1.56
CA PRO A 45 -14.17 5.29 2.39
C PRO A 45 -14.25 6.54 1.53
N ASP A 46 -15.05 7.52 1.95
CA ASP A 46 -15.11 8.82 1.31
C ASP A 46 -13.96 9.74 1.76
N GLU A 47 -13.84 10.91 1.15
CA GLU A 47 -12.75 11.85 1.42
C GLU A 47 -12.77 12.33 2.87
N ASP A 48 -13.93 12.59 3.45
CA ASP A 48 -14.07 13.04 4.85
C ASP A 48 -13.66 11.96 5.84
N GLU A 49 -13.95 10.70 5.55
CA GLU A 49 -13.53 9.55 6.36
C GLU A 49 -12.01 9.36 6.29
N ILE A 50 -11.42 9.51 5.10
CA ILE A 50 -9.97 9.44 4.90
C ILE A 50 -9.27 10.60 5.62
N GLU A 51 -9.79 11.81 5.51
CA GLU A 51 -9.23 13.00 6.17
C GLU A 51 -9.26 12.85 7.70
N ARG A 52 -10.40 12.45 8.27
CA ARG A 52 -10.52 12.18 9.71
C ARG A 52 -9.56 11.10 10.20
N CYS A 53 -9.31 10.07 9.41
CA CYS A 53 -8.34 9.02 9.73
C CYS A 53 -6.88 9.48 9.53
N GLY A 54 -6.64 10.48 8.71
CA GLY A 54 -5.30 10.99 8.38
C GLY A 54 -4.51 11.45 9.59
N GLN A 55 -5.17 11.96 10.64
CA GLN A 55 -4.51 12.34 11.90
C GLN A 55 -3.77 11.16 12.57
N TYR A 56 -4.31 9.95 12.47
CA TYR A 56 -3.69 8.74 13.03
C TYR A 56 -2.46 8.33 12.21
N LEU A 57 -2.56 8.35 10.88
CA LEU A 57 -1.41 8.12 10.00
C LEU A 57 -0.31 9.15 10.22
N SER A 58 -0.67 10.43 10.36
CA SER A 58 0.29 11.49 10.66
C SER A 58 1.04 11.21 11.94
N ARG A 59 0.33 10.83 13.01
CA ARG A 59 0.96 10.51 14.29
C ARG A 59 1.84 9.26 14.23
N GLU A 60 1.45 8.25 13.46
CA GLU A 60 2.26 7.06 13.25
C GLU A 60 3.55 7.36 12.49
N VAL A 61 3.47 8.15 11.42
CA VAL A 61 4.65 8.57 10.66
C VAL A 61 5.60 9.39 11.53
N GLU A 62 5.06 10.30 12.35
CA GLU A 62 5.84 11.10 13.31
C GLU A 62 6.58 10.24 14.34
N LEU A 63 5.95 9.19 14.84
CA LEU A 63 6.53 8.30 15.86
C LEU A 63 7.53 7.29 15.27
N LEU A 64 7.22 6.76 14.08
CA LEU A 64 7.99 5.67 13.47
C LEU A 64 9.13 6.16 12.58
N LEU A 65 9.02 7.37 12.02
CA LEU A 65 9.96 7.97 11.06
C LEU A 65 10.43 6.95 9.99
N PRO A 66 9.51 6.36 9.23
CA PRO A 66 9.85 5.28 8.31
C PRO A 66 10.72 5.79 7.14
N ASP A 67 11.74 5.05 6.75
CA ASP A 67 12.53 5.34 5.55
C ASP A 67 11.79 4.94 4.27
N VAL A 68 10.93 3.92 4.37
CA VAL A 68 10.18 3.37 3.23
C VAL A 68 8.76 3.00 3.61
N VAL A 69 7.83 3.28 2.71
CA VAL A 69 6.43 2.87 2.79
C VAL A 69 6.09 1.99 1.59
N LEU A 70 5.54 0.82 1.85
CA LEU A 70 4.94 -0.04 0.83
C LEU A 70 3.45 0.33 0.71
N ALA A 71 3.11 1.09 -0.33
CA ALA A 71 1.74 1.53 -0.57
C ALA A 71 0.98 0.48 -1.38
N ILE A 72 0.09 -0.26 -0.71
CA ILE A 72 -0.61 -1.41 -1.30
C ILE A 72 -2.04 -1.02 -1.69
N GLY A 73 -2.31 -1.06 -2.99
CA GLY A 73 -3.60 -0.68 -3.58
C GLY A 73 -3.77 0.81 -3.80
N GLN A 74 -4.72 1.17 -4.67
CA GLN A 74 -4.88 2.53 -5.17
C GLN A 74 -5.06 3.57 -4.06
N MET A 75 -5.85 3.26 -3.03
CA MET A 75 -6.10 4.20 -1.92
C MET A 75 -4.82 4.54 -1.14
N ALA A 76 -3.99 3.53 -0.84
CA ALA A 76 -2.71 3.73 -0.16
C ALA A 76 -1.71 4.48 -1.05
N ILE A 77 -1.68 4.17 -2.35
CA ILE A 77 -0.84 4.86 -3.34
C ILE A 77 -1.23 6.34 -3.43
N GLU A 78 -2.52 6.63 -3.54
CA GLU A 78 -3.05 8.00 -3.57
C GLU A 78 -2.71 8.77 -2.29
N ALA A 79 -2.92 8.16 -1.12
CA ALA A 79 -2.60 8.76 0.17
C ALA A 79 -1.09 9.06 0.32
N ALA A 80 -0.23 8.13 -0.09
CA ALA A 80 1.22 8.26 0.09
C ALA A 80 1.90 9.16 -0.96
N THR A 81 1.38 9.24 -2.18
CA THR A 81 2.04 9.90 -3.31
C THR A 81 1.23 11.01 -3.96
N GLY A 82 -0.05 11.16 -3.65
CA GLY A 82 -0.99 12.02 -4.36
C GLY A 82 -1.36 11.53 -5.77
N HIS A 83 -0.89 10.34 -6.19
CA HIS A 83 -1.13 9.82 -7.54
C HIS A 83 -2.57 9.31 -7.70
N LYS A 84 -3.34 9.96 -8.57
CA LYS A 84 -4.74 9.61 -8.92
C LYS A 84 -4.87 8.99 -10.32
N GLY A 85 -3.76 8.78 -11.01
CA GLY A 85 -3.71 8.22 -12.36
C GLY A 85 -3.76 6.69 -12.42
N LYS A 86 -3.29 6.15 -13.53
CA LYS A 86 -3.25 4.70 -13.75
C LYS A 86 -2.16 4.04 -12.90
N LEU A 87 -2.39 2.78 -12.53
CA LEU A 87 -1.43 2.01 -11.72
C LEU A 87 -0.11 1.75 -12.46
N ASP A 88 -0.14 1.63 -13.77
CA ASP A 88 1.04 1.43 -14.61
C ASP A 88 2.02 2.62 -14.63
N GLU A 89 1.57 3.79 -14.21
CA GLU A 89 2.41 5.00 -14.08
C GLU A 89 3.22 5.04 -12.78
N VAL A 90 2.87 4.21 -11.78
CA VAL A 90 3.45 4.29 -10.44
C VAL A 90 4.00 2.95 -9.94
N ILE A 91 3.39 1.83 -10.28
CA ILE A 91 3.89 0.50 -9.93
C ILE A 91 5.17 0.20 -10.72
N GLY A 92 6.16 -0.38 -10.07
CA GLY A 92 7.48 -0.62 -10.63
C GLY A 92 8.43 0.58 -10.53
N THR A 93 8.12 1.56 -9.68
CA THR A 93 8.98 2.71 -9.38
C THR A 93 9.20 2.88 -7.87
N VAL A 94 10.29 3.54 -7.49
CA VAL A 94 10.48 4.12 -6.15
C VAL A 94 10.26 5.62 -6.28
N ARG A 95 9.41 6.18 -5.44
CA ARG A 95 9.15 7.62 -5.41
C ARG A 95 9.56 8.21 -4.08
N ARG A 96 10.52 9.14 -4.09
CA ARG A 96 10.82 9.98 -2.94
C ARG A 96 9.70 11.00 -2.77
N THR A 97 9.11 11.06 -1.59
CA THR A 97 7.99 11.98 -1.32
C THR A 97 8.00 12.44 0.13
N LYS A 98 7.25 13.50 0.40
CA LYS A 98 6.97 13.96 1.76
C LYS A 98 5.58 13.45 2.17
N PHE A 99 5.56 12.49 3.09
CA PHE A 99 4.33 11.89 3.60
C PHE A 99 4.12 12.31 5.06
N HIS A 100 3.03 12.99 5.36
CA HIS A 100 2.75 13.57 6.67
C HIS A 100 3.95 14.34 7.29
N GLY A 101 4.62 15.16 6.47
CA GLY A 101 5.73 15.99 6.92
C GLY A 101 7.10 15.29 6.94
N HIS A 102 7.17 13.97 6.75
CA HIS A 102 8.39 13.19 6.75
C HIS A 102 8.78 12.74 5.34
N GLU A 103 10.04 12.90 4.97
CA GLU A 103 10.56 12.45 3.68
C GLU A 103 10.93 10.98 3.71
N LEU A 104 10.36 10.22 2.79
CA LEU A 104 10.54 8.77 2.69
C LEU A 104 10.41 8.28 1.25
N ASP A 105 10.82 7.05 1.02
CA ASP A 105 10.62 6.36 -0.23
C ASP A 105 9.29 5.61 -0.23
N VAL A 106 8.54 5.70 -1.32
CA VAL A 106 7.31 4.94 -1.53
C VAL A 106 7.52 3.94 -2.65
N ILE A 107 7.23 2.67 -2.38
CA ILE A 107 7.15 1.61 -3.38
C ILE A 107 5.69 1.18 -3.48
N ALA A 108 5.09 1.41 -4.64
CA ALA A 108 3.70 1.08 -4.89
C ALA A 108 3.54 -0.38 -5.30
N LEU A 109 2.50 -1.02 -4.77
CA LEU A 109 2.10 -2.39 -5.07
C LEU A 109 0.60 -2.44 -5.39
N PRO A 110 0.14 -3.30 -6.31
CA PRO A 110 -1.27 -3.47 -6.56
C PRO A 110 -1.96 -4.14 -5.35
N HIS A 111 -3.29 -4.04 -5.28
CA HIS A 111 -4.02 -4.73 -4.23
C HIS A 111 -4.03 -6.25 -4.48
N PRO A 112 -3.73 -7.09 -3.48
CA PRO A 112 -3.62 -8.54 -3.64
C PRO A 112 -4.96 -9.29 -3.67
N SER A 113 -6.10 -8.58 -3.57
CA SER A 113 -7.42 -9.21 -3.54
C SER A 113 -7.75 -9.93 -4.84
N GLY A 114 -8.55 -10.99 -4.73
CA GLY A 114 -9.05 -11.72 -5.90
C GLY A 114 -9.98 -10.90 -6.82
N ALA A 115 -10.53 -9.78 -6.33
CA ALA A 115 -11.35 -8.86 -7.12
C ALA A 115 -10.53 -8.06 -8.15
N SER A 116 -9.22 -7.89 -7.94
CA SER A 116 -8.34 -7.22 -8.89
C SER A 116 -7.59 -8.26 -9.73
N THR A 117 -7.82 -8.24 -11.04
CA THR A 117 -7.10 -9.08 -12.00
C THR A 117 -5.90 -8.36 -12.61
N TRP A 118 -5.70 -7.08 -12.32
CA TRP A 118 -4.68 -6.24 -12.94
C TRP A 118 -3.27 -6.84 -12.83
N HIS A 119 -2.91 -7.37 -11.67
CA HIS A 119 -1.59 -7.97 -11.42
C HIS A 119 -1.41 -9.37 -12.06
N ARG A 120 -2.45 -9.92 -12.70
CA ARG A 120 -2.41 -11.24 -13.38
C ARG A 120 -2.26 -11.11 -14.89
N THR A 121 -2.44 -9.91 -15.43
CA THR A 121 -2.37 -9.59 -16.87
C THR A 121 -1.28 -8.54 -17.12
N GLU A 122 -0.79 -8.43 -18.35
CA GLU A 122 0.16 -7.37 -18.70
C GLU A 122 -0.55 -6.00 -18.84
N PRO A 123 0.10 -4.90 -18.45
CA PRO A 123 1.49 -4.79 -17.94
C PRO A 123 1.63 -5.07 -16.43
N GLY A 124 0.52 -5.34 -15.73
CA GLY A 124 0.48 -5.46 -14.27
C GLY A 124 1.38 -6.55 -13.70
N LYS A 125 1.46 -7.70 -14.39
CA LYS A 125 2.32 -8.82 -13.99
C LYS A 125 3.80 -8.44 -13.98
N THR A 126 4.26 -7.81 -15.06
CA THR A 126 5.65 -7.35 -15.17
C THR A 126 5.96 -6.23 -14.17
N LEU A 127 5.05 -5.29 -13.98
CA LEU A 127 5.23 -4.17 -13.06
C LEU A 127 5.21 -4.62 -11.59
N LEU A 128 4.37 -5.61 -11.23
CA LEU A 128 4.41 -6.21 -9.91
C LEU A 128 5.77 -6.87 -9.64
N ALA A 129 6.29 -7.68 -10.57
CA ALA A 129 7.59 -8.30 -10.42
C ALA A 129 8.71 -7.25 -10.24
N LYS A 130 8.64 -6.15 -10.97
CA LYS A 130 9.56 -5.03 -10.84
C LYS A 130 9.45 -4.35 -9.46
N SER A 131 8.24 -4.10 -8.95
CA SER A 131 8.05 -3.56 -7.60
C SER A 131 8.61 -4.47 -6.52
N LEU A 132 8.37 -5.79 -6.59
CA LEU A 132 8.92 -6.75 -5.62
C LEU A 132 10.46 -6.77 -5.65
N ALA A 133 11.07 -6.66 -6.84
CA ALA A 133 12.51 -6.53 -6.96
C ALA A 133 13.03 -5.22 -6.34
N LEU A 134 12.29 -4.11 -6.45
CA LEU A 134 12.62 -2.84 -5.80
C LEU A 134 12.53 -2.97 -4.26
N VAL A 135 11.48 -3.61 -3.74
CA VAL A 135 11.34 -3.90 -2.30
C VAL A 135 12.55 -4.70 -1.81
N SER A 136 12.86 -5.81 -2.47
CA SER A 136 13.99 -6.69 -2.13
C SER A 136 15.36 -5.97 -2.13
N LYS A 137 15.54 -4.98 -3.01
CA LYS A 137 16.80 -4.23 -3.17
C LYS A 137 16.89 -2.99 -2.29
N HIS A 138 15.79 -2.54 -1.69
CA HIS A 138 15.77 -1.32 -0.88
C HIS A 138 16.67 -1.47 0.36
N PRO A 139 17.57 -0.50 0.64
CA PRO A 139 18.55 -0.61 1.73
C PRO A 139 17.91 -0.90 3.08
N THR A 140 16.86 -0.16 3.44
CA THR A 140 16.13 -0.34 4.70
C THR A 140 15.49 -1.72 4.79
N VAL A 141 14.88 -2.22 3.71
CA VAL A 141 14.28 -3.57 3.68
C VAL A 141 15.35 -4.64 3.88
N LYS A 142 16.49 -4.51 3.19
CA LYS A 142 17.63 -5.43 3.39
C LYS A 142 18.13 -5.42 4.84
N ALA A 143 18.30 -4.24 5.44
CA ALA A 143 18.74 -4.12 6.83
C ALA A 143 17.72 -4.71 7.81
N THR A 144 16.42 -4.55 7.54
CA THR A 144 15.34 -5.07 8.38
C THR A 144 15.30 -6.60 8.39
N PHE A 145 15.58 -7.23 7.24
CA PHE A 145 15.47 -8.69 7.06
C PHE A 145 16.81 -9.41 6.87
N ALA A 146 17.89 -8.72 7.17
CA ALA A 146 19.24 -9.32 7.18
C ALA A 146 19.41 -10.40 8.25
#